data_6f94e058c8f343f099f2a5fd2405dfc6
#
_entry.id   6f94e058c8f343f099f2a5fd2405dfc6
#
_cell.length_a   1.000
_cell.length_b   1.000
_cell.length_c   1.000
_cell.angle_alpha   90.00
_cell.angle_beta   90.00
_cell.angle_gamma   90.00
#
_symmetry.space_group_name_H-M   'P 1'
#
loop_
_entity.id
_entity.type
_entity.pdbx_description
1 polymer ?
#
loop_
_entity_poly.entity_id
_entity_poly.type
_entity_poly.pdbx_seq_one_letter_code
_entity_poly.pdbx_strand_id
1 'polypeptide(L)'
;MIRPLTNEDKLQNLINIPMEELRGEFVEQVLILRRKVLQRIKPKKINGKTLNGAMFWNLMKSYVDAINKGAIPSIESSWAYICKNECLKAQDDSFDVFQKALAEELKRAGPFYDQEMKDIYSSCKKKALDHFNKIAVGEVRQKYSEDLKEKMK
;
A
#
# COMPACT_ATOMS: atom_id res chain seq x y z
N MET A 1 -13.76 34.62 -10.72
CA MET A 1 -14.45 33.47 -10.07
C MET A 1 -15.88 33.44 -10.60
N ILE A 2 -16.27 32.33 -11.25
CA ILE A 2 -17.61 32.23 -11.86
C ILE A 2 -18.55 31.61 -10.84
N ARG A 3 -19.69 32.29 -10.59
CA ARG A 3 -20.72 31.78 -9.65
C ARG A 3 -21.48 30.61 -10.29
N PRO A 4 -21.79 29.54 -9.52
CA PRO A 4 -22.52 28.39 -10.03
C PRO A 4 -23.97 28.71 -10.39
N LEU A 5 -24.60 29.66 -9.68
CA LEU A 5 -25.97 30.11 -9.84
C LEU A 5 -26.09 31.61 -9.75
N THR A 6 -27.18 32.17 -10.28
CA THR A 6 -27.57 33.57 -10.13
C THR A 6 -28.42 33.81 -8.89
N ASN A 7 -29.17 32.80 -8.43
CA ASN A 7 -30.05 32.90 -7.26
C ASN A 7 -29.27 32.55 -6.00
N GLU A 8 -29.16 33.49 -5.06
CA GLU A 8 -28.41 33.32 -3.81
C GLU A 8 -29.07 32.35 -2.83
N ASP A 9 -30.40 32.27 -2.79
CA ASP A 9 -31.13 31.34 -1.91
C ASP A 9 -30.85 29.89 -2.25
N LYS A 10 -30.68 29.59 -3.56
CA LYS A 10 -30.32 28.25 -4.02
C LYS A 10 -28.86 27.90 -3.73
N LEU A 11 -27.98 28.88 -3.54
CA LEU A 11 -26.55 28.62 -3.24
C LEU A 11 -26.33 27.91 -1.90
N GLN A 12 -27.24 28.10 -0.92
CA GLN A 12 -27.14 27.44 0.38
C GLN A 12 -27.36 25.92 0.28
N ASN A 13 -28.04 25.44 -0.76
CA ASN A 13 -28.34 24.02 -0.98
C ASN A 13 -27.73 23.47 -2.27
N LEU A 14 -26.57 23.95 -2.64
CA LEU A 14 -25.91 23.66 -3.91
C LEU A 14 -25.67 22.15 -4.16
N ILE A 15 -25.48 21.38 -3.09
CA ILE A 15 -25.20 19.94 -3.17
C ILE A 15 -26.38 19.14 -3.76
N ASN A 16 -27.61 19.67 -3.65
CA ASN A 16 -28.81 19.01 -4.12
C ASN A 16 -29.31 19.54 -5.49
N ILE A 17 -28.57 20.50 -6.07
CA ILE A 17 -28.97 21.10 -7.34
C ILE A 17 -28.39 20.26 -8.50
N PRO A 18 -29.24 19.80 -9.43
CA PRO A 18 -28.77 19.05 -10.59
C PRO A 18 -27.91 19.93 -11.51
N MET A 19 -26.99 19.29 -12.24
CA MET A 19 -26.00 19.98 -13.05
C MET A 19 -26.62 20.83 -14.17
N GLU A 20 -27.80 20.46 -14.62
CA GLU A 20 -28.58 21.11 -15.66
C GLU A 20 -29.13 22.48 -15.22
N GLU A 21 -29.32 22.70 -13.90
CA GLU A 21 -29.76 23.97 -13.35
C GLU A 21 -28.60 24.94 -13.07
N LEU A 22 -27.36 24.48 -13.18
CA LEU A 22 -26.17 25.31 -13.01
C LEU A 22 -25.91 26.15 -14.25
N ARG A 23 -25.27 27.30 -14.06
CA ARG A 23 -24.84 28.13 -15.19
C ARG A 23 -23.91 27.36 -16.11
N GLY A 24 -24.20 27.38 -17.43
CA GLY A 24 -23.39 26.69 -18.43
C GLY A 24 -21.90 27.01 -18.37
N GLU A 25 -21.57 28.30 -18.17
CA GLU A 25 -20.17 28.75 -18.00
C GLU A 25 -19.48 28.11 -16.77
N PHE A 26 -20.22 27.92 -15.69
CA PHE A 26 -19.69 27.26 -14.49
C PHE A 26 -19.42 25.78 -14.77
N VAL A 27 -20.38 25.10 -15.38
CA VAL A 27 -20.24 23.68 -15.76
C VAL A 27 -19.04 23.49 -16.68
N GLU A 28 -18.89 24.33 -17.69
CA GLU A 28 -17.74 24.29 -18.60
C GLU A 28 -16.40 24.45 -17.83
N GLN A 29 -16.31 25.44 -16.96
CA GLN A 29 -15.09 25.67 -16.16
C GLN A 29 -14.78 24.49 -15.21
N VAL A 30 -15.81 23.89 -14.61
CA VAL A 30 -15.66 22.68 -13.78
C VAL A 30 -15.13 21.51 -14.61
N LEU A 31 -15.65 21.29 -15.80
CA LEU A 31 -15.18 20.23 -16.70
C LEU A 31 -13.74 20.47 -17.16
N ILE A 32 -13.38 21.71 -17.46
CA ILE A 32 -11.99 22.08 -17.79
C ILE A 32 -11.07 21.83 -16.59
N LEU A 33 -11.48 22.26 -15.38
CA LEU A 33 -10.71 22.03 -14.15
C LEU A 33 -10.52 20.52 -13.89
N ARG A 34 -11.59 19.74 -13.97
CA ARG A 34 -11.56 18.29 -13.82
C ARG A 34 -10.55 17.65 -14.78
N ARG A 35 -10.60 18.05 -16.05
CA ARG A 35 -9.66 17.56 -17.07
C ARG A 35 -8.22 17.91 -16.72
N LYS A 36 -7.95 19.16 -16.34
CA LYS A 36 -6.60 19.61 -15.94
C LYS A 36 -6.08 18.84 -14.73
N VAL A 37 -6.92 18.59 -13.72
CA VAL A 37 -6.55 17.81 -12.53
C VAL A 37 -6.20 16.38 -12.93
N LEU A 38 -7.09 15.70 -13.67
CA LEU A 38 -6.88 14.30 -14.07
C LEU A 38 -5.63 14.12 -14.96
N GLN A 39 -5.32 15.10 -15.82
CA GLN A 39 -4.12 15.06 -16.66
C GLN A 39 -2.81 15.28 -15.88
N ARG A 40 -2.88 15.94 -14.72
CA ARG A 40 -1.70 16.31 -13.92
C ARG A 40 -1.51 15.48 -12.66
N ILE A 41 -2.48 14.63 -12.35
CA ILE A 41 -2.41 13.78 -11.18
C ILE A 41 -1.23 12.81 -11.30
N LYS A 42 -0.43 12.74 -10.26
CA LYS A 42 0.72 11.83 -10.19
C LYS A 42 0.63 10.99 -8.93
N PRO A 43 1.07 9.73 -8.97
CA PRO A 43 1.13 8.91 -7.78
C PRO A 43 1.96 9.57 -6.67
N LYS A 44 1.47 9.50 -5.43
CA LYS A 44 2.21 10.00 -4.27
C LYS A 44 3.50 9.19 -4.10
N LYS A 45 4.62 9.90 -3.95
CA LYS A 45 5.93 9.30 -3.67
C LYS A 45 6.45 9.77 -2.33
N ILE A 46 7.11 8.86 -1.60
CA ILE A 46 7.91 9.16 -0.40
C ILE A 46 9.24 8.43 -0.56
N ASN A 47 10.35 9.13 -0.30
CA ASN A 47 11.71 8.61 -0.45
C ASN A 47 11.94 7.92 -1.81
N GLY A 48 11.44 8.54 -2.90
CA GLY A 48 11.55 8.03 -4.26
C GLY A 48 10.61 6.86 -4.61
N LYS A 49 9.94 6.26 -3.63
CA LYS A 49 9.04 5.13 -3.84
C LYS A 49 7.58 5.58 -4.03
N THR A 50 6.93 5.07 -5.04
CA THR A 50 5.49 5.28 -5.27
C THR A 50 4.70 4.48 -4.23
N LEU A 51 3.78 5.15 -3.54
CA LEU A 51 2.89 4.51 -2.59
C LEU A 51 1.77 3.75 -3.32
N ASN A 52 1.52 2.50 -2.89
CA ASN A 52 0.29 1.80 -3.22
C ASN A 52 -0.83 2.19 -2.25
N GLY A 53 -2.04 1.65 -2.43
CA GLY A 53 -3.20 1.98 -1.60
C GLY A 53 -3.00 1.66 -0.11
N ALA A 54 -2.40 0.51 0.21
CA ALA A 54 -2.13 0.10 1.59
C ALA A 54 -1.10 1.02 2.27
N MET A 55 -0.01 1.34 1.57
CA MET A 55 1.00 2.28 2.05
C MET A 55 0.42 3.69 2.26
N PHE A 56 -0.45 4.13 1.35
CA PHE A 56 -1.11 5.44 1.48
C PHE A 56 -2.07 5.46 2.68
N TRP A 57 -2.82 4.39 2.90
CA TRP A 57 -3.66 4.23 4.09
C TRP A 57 -2.84 4.32 5.39
N ASN A 58 -1.72 3.60 5.46
CA ASN A 58 -0.82 3.63 6.62
C ASN A 58 -0.25 5.03 6.85
N LEU A 59 0.07 5.78 5.78
CA LEU A 59 0.50 7.17 5.86
C LEU A 59 -0.59 8.06 6.46
N MET A 60 -1.81 7.96 5.95
CA MET A 60 -2.96 8.72 6.43
C MET A 60 -3.23 8.44 7.91
N LYS A 61 -3.26 7.16 8.29
CA LYS A 61 -3.46 6.74 9.68
C LYS A 61 -2.37 7.30 10.60
N SER A 62 -1.11 7.21 10.20
CA SER A 62 0.01 7.76 10.97
C SER A 62 -0.14 9.27 11.21
N TYR A 63 -0.60 10.02 10.21
CA TYR A 63 -0.83 11.46 10.34
C TYR A 63 -2.00 11.78 11.27
N VAL A 64 -3.12 11.10 11.10
CA VAL A 64 -4.30 11.28 11.96
C VAL A 64 -3.97 10.95 13.41
N ASP A 65 -3.29 9.83 13.66
CA ASP A 65 -2.88 9.43 15.00
C ASP A 65 -1.93 10.46 15.66
N ALA A 66 -0.99 11.01 14.88
CA ALA A 66 -0.09 12.04 15.37
C ALA A 66 -0.84 13.34 15.73
N ILE A 67 -1.72 13.81 14.86
CA ILE A 67 -2.53 15.02 15.06
C ILE A 67 -3.44 14.86 16.28
N ASN A 68 -4.11 13.73 16.42
CA ASN A 68 -5.00 13.43 17.55
C ASN A 68 -4.25 13.40 18.89
N LYS A 69 -2.96 13.07 18.87
CA LYS A 69 -2.08 13.10 20.05
C LYS A 69 -1.44 14.48 20.30
N GLY A 70 -1.81 15.50 19.52
CA GLY A 70 -1.21 16.82 19.59
C GLY A 70 0.24 16.90 19.10
N ALA A 71 0.72 15.87 18.37
CA ALA A 71 2.05 15.84 17.79
C ALA A 71 2.04 16.36 16.34
N ILE A 72 3.19 16.89 15.90
CA ILE A 72 3.39 17.28 14.50
C ILE A 72 3.78 16.02 13.70
N PRO A 73 2.99 15.64 12.66
CA PRO A 73 3.35 14.52 11.81
C PRO A 73 4.69 14.75 11.12
N SER A 74 5.60 13.78 11.21
CA SER A 74 6.85 13.80 10.45
C SER A 74 6.81 12.78 9.31
N ILE A 75 7.40 13.13 8.17
CA ILE A 75 7.50 12.24 7.01
C ILE A 75 8.36 11.03 7.36
N GLU A 76 9.45 11.23 8.11
CA GLU A 76 10.38 10.17 8.50
C GLU A 76 9.73 9.12 9.41
N SER A 77 9.03 9.57 10.47
CA SER A 77 8.32 8.65 11.36
C SER A 77 7.20 7.89 10.65
N SER A 78 6.49 8.56 9.75
CA SER A 78 5.43 7.94 8.95
C SER A 78 5.99 6.94 7.94
N TRP A 79 7.14 7.25 7.34
CA TRP A 79 7.84 6.32 6.45
C TRP A 79 8.34 5.07 7.20
N ALA A 80 8.93 5.25 8.38
CA ALA A 80 9.36 4.14 9.22
C ALA A 80 8.18 3.23 9.61
N TYR A 81 7.03 3.82 9.94
CA TYR A 81 5.79 3.08 10.22
C TYR A 81 5.30 2.28 9.01
N ILE A 82 5.30 2.89 7.82
CA ILE A 82 4.93 2.21 6.57
C ILE A 82 5.88 1.03 6.31
N CYS A 83 7.20 1.26 6.37
CA CYS A 83 8.19 0.22 6.13
C CYS A 83 8.03 -0.97 7.08
N LYS A 84 7.79 -0.70 8.37
CA LYS A 84 7.52 -1.73 9.37
C LYS A 84 6.32 -2.59 9.00
N ASN A 85 5.18 -1.95 8.66
CA ASN A 85 3.94 -2.68 8.33
C ASN A 85 4.07 -3.49 7.03
N GLU A 86 4.72 -2.91 6.01
CA GLU A 86 4.95 -3.61 4.75
C GLU A 86 5.91 -4.81 4.94
N CYS A 87 6.94 -4.67 5.79
CA CYS A 87 7.85 -5.79 6.10
C CYS A 87 7.18 -6.89 6.93
N LEU A 88 6.33 -6.54 7.90
CA LEU A 88 5.54 -7.53 8.66
C LEU A 88 4.63 -8.32 7.73
N LYS A 89 3.88 -7.62 6.88
CA LYS A 89 3.01 -8.27 5.90
C LYS A 89 3.81 -9.15 4.93
N ALA A 90 4.91 -8.63 4.40
CA ALA A 90 5.78 -9.40 3.50
C ALA A 90 6.34 -10.65 4.18
N GLN A 91 6.65 -10.59 5.48
CA GLN A 91 7.11 -11.72 6.27
C GLN A 91 6.03 -12.82 6.38
N ASP A 92 4.79 -12.44 6.71
CA ASP A 92 3.69 -13.38 6.86
C ASP A 92 3.31 -13.99 5.49
N ASP A 93 3.15 -13.17 4.44
CA ASP A 93 2.88 -13.64 3.07
C ASP A 93 3.99 -14.60 2.56
N SER A 94 5.24 -14.32 2.89
CA SER A 94 6.38 -15.16 2.46
C SER A 94 6.50 -16.46 3.25
N PHE A 95 6.12 -16.45 4.51
CA PHE A 95 6.03 -17.67 5.31
C PHE A 95 4.92 -18.58 4.79
N ASP A 96 3.77 -18.02 4.39
CA ASP A 96 2.70 -18.78 3.72
C ASP A 96 3.17 -19.38 2.39
N VAL A 97 3.99 -18.65 1.61
CA VAL A 97 4.61 -19.18 0.38
C VAL A 97 5.51 -20.37 0.70
N PHE A 98 6.33 -20.29 1.76
CA PHE A 98 7.16 -21.39 2.22
C PHE A 98 6.34 -22.62 2.57
N GLN A 99 5.31 -22.45 3.44
CA GLN A 99 4.46 -23.56 3.88
C GLN A 99 3.73 -24.23 2.73
N LYS A 100 3.16 -23.45 1.80
CA LYS A 100 2.47 -23.97 0.63
C LYS A 100 3.43 -24.73 -0.30
N ALA A 101 4.61 -24.16 -0.57
CA ALA A 101 5.60 -24.81 -1.40
C ALA A 101 6.09 -26.12 -0.79
N LEU A 102 6.34 -26.16 0.52
CA LEU A 102 6.76 -27.35 1.22
C LEU A 102 5.65 -28.42 1.24
N ALA A 103 4.41 -28.00 1.52
CA ALA A 103 3.26 -28.93 1.53
C ALA A 103 3.03 -29.55 0.11
N GLU A 104 3.26 -28.80 -0.94
CA GLU A 104 3.13 -29.28 -2.34
C GLU A 104 4.19 -30.34 -2.67
N GLU A 105 5.45 -30.09 -2.30
CA GLU A 105 6.54 -31.05 -2.50
C GLU A 105 6.34 -32.35 -1.69
N LEU A 106 5.80 -32.24 -0.47
CA LEU A 106 5.54 -33.37 0.41
C LEU A 106 4.31 -34.22 0.02
N LYS A 107 3.47 -33.76 -0.91
CA LYS A 107 2.37 -34.57 -1.48
C LYS A 107 2.86 -35.72 -2.36
N ARG A 108 4.10 -35.70 -2.82
CA ARG A 108 4.66 -36.82 -3.57
C ARG A 108 4.70 -38.08 -2.70
N ALA A 109 4.13 -39.18 -3.23
CA ALA A 109 4.16 -40.44 -2.54
C ALA A 109 5.57 -41.04 -2.63
N GLY A 110 6.13 -41.43 -1.48
CA GLY A 110 7.39 -42.16 -1.38
C GLY A 110 8.24 -41.75 -0.18
N PRO A 111 9.19 -42.56 0.23
CA PRO A 111 10.18 -42.17 1.22
C PRO A 111 11.11 -41.10 0.61
N PHE A 112 11.38 -40.04 1.39
CA PHE A 112 12.37 -39.02 1.04
C PHE A 112 13.71 -39.40 1.67
N TYR A 113 14.79 -39.27 0.90
CA TYR A 113 16.15 -39.37 1.45
C TYR A 113 16.57 -38.06 2.09
N ASP A 114 17.45 -38.11 3.10
CA ASP A 114 17.89 -36.93 3.84
C ASP A 114 18.42 -35.79 2.94
N GLN A 115 19.13 -36.14 1.88
CA GLN A 115 19.64 -35.15 0.94
C GLN A 115 18.51 -34.50 0.13
N GLU A 116 17.55 -35.29 -0.34
CA GLU A 116 16.39 -34.81 -1.10
C GLU A 116 15.55 -33.84 -0.24
N MET A 117 15.33 -34.19 1.04
CA MET A 117 14.63 -33.30 1.97
C MET A 117 15.35 -31.97 2.20
N LYS A 118 16.69 -32.00 2.30
CA LYS A 118 17.49 -30.75 2.43
C LYS A 118 17.37 -29.89 1.16
N ASP A 119 17.36 -30.48 0.00
CA ASP A 119 17.26 -29.77 -1.29
C ASP A 119 15.85 -29.17 -1.47
N ILE A 120 14.79 -29.91 -1.16
CA ILE A 120 13.40 -29.44 -1.15
C ILE A 120 13.26 -28.25 -0.20
N TYR A 121 13.72 -28.41 1.04
CA TYR A 121 13.65 -27.37 2.04
C TYR A 121 14.38 -26.10 1.62
N SER A 122 15.60 -26.23 1.11
CA SER A 122 16.40 -25.12 0.62
C SER A 122 15.75 -24.40 -0.55
N SER A 123 15.13 -25.16 -1.47
CA SER A 123 14.37 -24.60 -2.60
C SER A 123 13.14 -23.80 -2.12
N CYS A 124 12.34 -24.37 -1.22
CA CYS A 124 11.17 -23.70 -0.65
C CYS A 124 11.55 -22.43 0.13
N LYS A 125 12.62 -22.51 0.92
CA LYS A 125 13.18 -21.36 1.65
C LYS A 125 13.64 -20.25 0.71
N LYS A 126 14.30 -20.59 -0.38
CA LYS A 126 14.72 -19.63 -1.40
C LYS A 126 13.52 -18.94 -2.04
N LYS A 127 12.48 -19.69 -2.45
CA LYS A 127 11.25 -19.14 -3.02
C LYS A 127 10.60 -18.11 -2.08
N ALA A 128 10.51 -18.39 -0.78
CA ALA A 128 9.97 -17.49 0.22
C ALA A 128 10.82 -16.23 0.40
N LEU A 129 12.14 -16.35 0.46
CA LEU A 129 13.04 -15.21 0.59
C LEU A 129 13.01 -14.31 -0.66
N ASP A 130 12.90 -14.90 -1.85
CA ASP A 130 12.75 -14.15 -3.10
C ASP A 130 11.42 -13.39 -3.14
N HIS A 131 10.34 -13.99 -2.63
CA HIS A 131 9.05 -13.32 -2.47
C HIS A 131 9.14 -12.15 -1.50
N PHE A 132 9.73 -12.34 -0.33
CA PHE A 132 9.97 -11.29 0.66
C PHE A 132 10.75 -10.11 0.07
N ASN A 133 11.84 -10.40 -0.63
CA ASN A 133 12.72 -9.38 -1.21
C ASN A 133 12.04 -8.52 -2.30
N LYS A 134 11.01 -9.02 -2.96
CA LYS A 134 10.22 -8.27 -3.94
C LYS A 134 9.27 -7.26 -3.29
N ILE A 135 8.76 -7.56 -2.10
CA ILE A 135 7.69 -6.80 -1.43
C ILE A 135 8.26 -5.88 -0.35
N ALA A 136 9.20 -6.38 0.45
CA ALA A 136 9.76 -5.67 1.59
C ALA A 136 10.45 -4.36 1.20
N VAL A 137 10.25 -3.32 2.03
CA VAL A 137 10.72 -1.96 1.76
C VAL A 137 11.42 -1.34 2.98
N GLY A 138 12.33 -0.39 2.71
CA GLY A 138 13.00 0.39 3.74
C GLY A 138 14.18 -0.33 4.41
N GLU A 139 14.83 0.37 5.34
CA GLU A 139 16.05 -0.09 6.00
C GLU A 139 15.79 -1.26 6.96
N VAL A 140 14.59 -1.32 7.53
CA VAL A 140 14.21 -2.39 8.49
C VAL A 140 14.08 -3.77 7.83
N ARG A 141 14.13 -3.85 6.50
CA ARG A 141 13.97 -5.08 5.70
C ARG A 141 14.91 -6.19 6.15
N GLN A 142 16.16 -5.87 6.48
CA GLN A 142 17.16 -6.87 6.86
C GLN A 142 16.75 -7.62 8.13
N LYS A 143 16.30 -6.89 9.16
CA LYS A 143 15.80 -7.49 10.41
C LYS A 143 14.68 -8.48 10.15
N TYR A 144 13.66 -8.08 9.39
CA TYR A 144 12.51 -8.94 9.09
C TYR A 144 12.86 -10.15 8.19
N SER A 145 13.90 -10.01 7.35
CA SER A 145 14.44 -11.13 6.59
C SER A 145 15.11 -12.17 7.49
N GLU A 146 15.84 -11.72 8.51
CA GLU A 146 16.46 -12.61 9.51
C GLU A 146 15.41 -13.32 10.35
N ASP A 147 14.41 -12.57 10.85
CA ASP A 147 13.28 -13.14 11.60
C ASP A 147 12.52 -14.19 10.74
N LEU A 148 12.34 -13.93 9.43
CA LEU A 148 11.72 -14.89 8.51
C LEU A 148 12.55 -16.16 8.37
N LYS A 149 13.89 -16.02 8.26
CA LYS A 149 14.78 -17.18 8.19
C LYS A 149 14.74 -18.03 9.48
N GLU A 150 14.52 -17.38 10.62
CA GLU A 150 14.35 -18.08 11.89
C GLU A 150 13.01 -18.81 11.98
N LYS A 151 11.93 -18.19 11.54
CA LYS A 151 10.60 -18.84 11.46
C LYS A 151 10.60 -20.10 10.56
N MET A 152 11.52 -20.15 9.60
CA MET A 152 11.69 -21.27 8.67
C MET A 152 12.79 -22.25 9.13
N LYS A 153 13.22 -22.29 10.36
CA LYS A 153 14.10 -23.35 10.93
C LYS A 153 13.24 -24.45 11.52
#